data_224d43e0fd6d76db8528b9a58ddb5365
#
_entry.id   224d43e0fd6d76db8528b9a58ddb5365
#
_cell.length_a   1.000
_cell.length_b   1.000
_cell.length_c   1.000
_cell.angle_alpha   90.00
_cell.angle_beta   90.00
_cell.angle_gamma   90.00
#
_symmetry.space_group_name_H-M   'P 1'
#
loop_
_entity.id
_entity.type
_entity.pdbx_description
1 polymer ?
#
loop_
_entity_poly.entity_id
_entity_poly.type
_entity_poly.pdbx_seq_one_letter_code
_entity_poly.pdbx_strand_id
1 'polypeptide(L)'
;MKTNILAASLAFLTGTYFQVPIFLSPLHGQVDHNVSFPWEKDLPESINELIEIQSQIQKQFLEVQHSVVSIEAEDGAGSGVIVSSDGYILTAAHVIGERGKKMKVIFPNGEQTDAVSLGGSELSDAGLLKITEQGERQYAEMAEARSSEVGDWCFALGHPSGFDMERGMVLRVGRIIRKKAETIQTDCRLLGGDSGGPLFSMTGQIIGINSRISGSPEDNFHTSIESFISNWEYFLHEELHTLGSMYGGGFLGVLCEESAKGLKIIEVVDDTPAMEAGIQIGDILTQIDGVNLDTKEKLTILVSSKEPGTHVVIDYLREDKEISARIKLGKRASVK
;
A
#
# COMPACT_ATOMS: atom_id res chain seq x y z
N MET A 1 15.47 -66.72 -8.43
CA MET A 1 16.06 -65.90 -9.46
C MET A 1 16.12 -64.47 -8.93
N LYS A 2 17.31 -63.94 -8.73
CA LYS A 2 17.62 -62.64 -8.14
C LYS A 2 17.58 -61.59 -9.23
N THR A 3 16.96 -60.46 -8.99
CA THR A 3 17.20 -59.27 -9.80
C THR A 3 17.40 -58.07 -8.88
N ASN A 4 18.63 -57.57 -8.89
CA ASN A 4 19.10 -56.38 -8.20
C ASN A 4 18.48 -55.12 -8.87
N ILE A 5 18.02 -54.16 -8.08
CA ILE A 5 17.76 -52.80 -8.52
C ILE A 5 18.70 -51.89 -7.75
N LEU A 6 19.57 -51.19 -8.50
CA LEU A 6 20.48 -50.15 -8.03
C LEU A 6 19.68 -48.96 -7.50
N ALA A 7 20.04 -48.50 -6.31
CA ALA A 7 19.61 -47.24 -5.75
C ALA A 7 20.50 -46.12 -6.28
N ALA A 8 19.95 -45.18 -7.05
CA ALA A 8 20.60 -43.96 -7.40
C ALA A 8 20.21 -42.87 -6.36
N SER A 9 21.21 -42.43 -5.59
CA SER A 9 21.06 -41.34 -4.64
C SER A 9 20.91 -40.00 -5.38
N LEU A 10 19.75 -39.40 -5.32
CA LEU A 10 19.53 -38.04 -5.77
C LEU A 10 19.62 -37.10 -4.55
N ALA A 11 20.66 -36.32 -4.49
CA ALA A 11 20.80 -35.24 -3.49
C ALA A 11 19.76 -34.15 -3.76
N PHE A 12 18.79 -34.00 -2.87
CA PHE A 12 17.87 -32.85 -2.88
C PHE A 12 18.59 -31.66 -2.26
N LEU A 13 18.88 -30.66 -3.08
CA LEU A 13 19.15 -29.30 -2.66
C LEU A 13 17.83 -28.73 -2.10
N THR A 14 17.79 -28.52 -0.79
CA THR A 14 16.70 -27.84 -0.11
C THR A 14 16.77 -26.33 -0.42
N GLY A 15 16.16 -25.93 -1.52
CA GLY A 15 15.77 -24.53 -1.74
C GLY A 15 14.55 -24.25 -0.87
N THR A 16 14.69 -23.40 0.13
CA THR A 16 13.57 -22.85 0.88
C THR A 16 12.78 -21.95 -0.07
N TYR A 17 11.73 -22.49 -0.66
CA TYR A 17 10.71 -21.68 -1.31
C TYR A 17 9.92 -20.98 -0.23
N PHE A 18 10.08 -19.65 -0.13
CA PHE A 18 9.13 -18.81 0.57
C PHE A 18 7.78 -18.95 -0.14
N GLN A 19 6.84 -19.59 0.52
CA GLN A 19 5.45 -19.59 0.07
C GLN A 19 4.89 -18.18 0.27
N VAL A 20 4.69 -17.47 -0.84
CA VAL A 20 3.77 -16.33 -0.87
C VAL A 20 2.42 -16.87 -0.38
N PRO A 21 1.77 -16.25 0.61
CA PRO A 21 0.44 -16.67 1.02
C PRO A 21 -0.49 -16.52 -0.19
N ILE A 22 -0.81 -17.65 -0.83
CA ILE A 22 -1.90 -17.69 -1.81
C ILE A 22 -3.15 -17.50 -0.97
N PHE A 23 -3.76 -16.34 -1.07
CA PHE A 23 -5.08 -16.06 -0.54
C PHE A 23 -6.06 -17.02 -1.23
N LEU A 24 -6.32 -18.17 -0.60
CA LEU A 24 -7.44 -19.01 -0.94
C LEU A 24 -8.69 -18.27 -0.51
N SER A 25 -9.33 -17.61 -1.46
CA SER A 25 -10.67 -17.07 -1.28
C SER A 25 -11.57 -18.14 -0.68
N PRO A 26 -12.33 -17.86 0.38
CA PRO A 26 -13.32 -18.79 0.85
C PRO A 26 -14.29 -19.08 -0.29
N LEU A 27 -14.68 -20.36 -0.43
CA LEU A 27 -15.65 -20.85 -1.39
C LEU A 27 -16.80 -19.86 -1.53
N HIS A 28 -16.95 -19.29 -2.73
CA HIS A 28 -18.14 -18.52 -3.11
C HIS A 28 -19.36 -19.44 -3.00
N GLY A 29 -20.03 -19.40 -1.84
CA GLY A 29 -21.47 -19.69 -1.83
C GLY A 29 -22.12 -18.67 -2.76
N GLN A 30 -22.97 -19.12 -3.66
CA GLN A 30 -23.80 -18.23 -4.47
C GLN A 30 -24.52 -17.27 -3.51
N VAL A 31 -24.01 -16.06 -3.41
CA VAL A 31 -24.72 -14.96 -2.75
C VAL A 31 -25.85 -14.59 -3.71
N ASP A 32 -27.08 -14.70 -3.23
CA ASP A 32 -28.27 -14.22 -3.93
C ASP A 32 -28.06 -12.72 -4.23
N HIS A 33 -27.82 -12.36 -5.48
CA HIS A 33 -27.50 -11.00 -5.95
C HIS A 33 -28.66 -9.99 -5.78
N ASN A 34 -29.65 -10.26 -4.92
CA ASN A 34 -30.82 -9.43 -4.69
C ASN A 34 -30.94 -8.83 -3.28
N VAL A 35 -29.95 -9.01 -2.41
CA VAL A 35 -29.94 -8.36 -1.10
C VAL A 35 -28.94 -7.21 -1.14
N SER A 36 -29.43 -6.00 -1.45
CA SER A 36 -28.65 -4.76 -1.29
C SER A 36 -28.61 -4.41 0.20
N PHE A 37 -27.42 -4.34 0.77
CA PHE A 37 -27.27 -3.89 2.15
C PHE A 37 -27.50 -2.37 2.26
N PRO A 38 -27.98 -1.85 3.41
CA PRO A 38 -28.22 -0.41 3.58
C PRO A 38 -26.99 0.48 3.33
N TRP A 39 -25.79 -0.03 3.59
CA TRP A 39 -24.53 0.70 3.37
C TRP A 39 -24.05 0.68 1.91
N GLU A 40 -24.66 -0.09 1.03
CA GLU A 40 -24.41 -0.11 -0.42
C GLU A 40 -25.30 0.89 -1.18
N LYS A 41 -26.25 1.52 -0.48
CA LYS A 41 -27.13 2.52 -1.06
C LYS A 41 -26.49 3.92 -1.04
N ASP A 42 -26.86 4.74 -2.01
CA ASP A 42 -26.45 6.16 -2.03
C ASP A 42 -26.91 6.90 -0.77
N LEU A 43 -28.13 6.65 -0.33
CA LEU A 43 -28.71 7.24 0.87
C LEU A 43 -29.57 6.21 1.63
N PRO A 44 -29.48 6.19 2.96
CA PRO A 44 -30.42 5.42 3.78
C PRO A 44 -31.83 5.98 3.63
N GLU A 45 -32.82 5.10 3.46
CA GLU A 45 -34.23 5.47 3.23
C GLU A 45 -35.06 5.41 4.50
N SER A 46 -34.54 4.86 5.59
CA SER A 46 -35.25 4.68 6.85
C SER A 46 -34.34 4.76 8.07
N ILE A 47 -34.94 4.98 9.25
CA ILE A 47 -34.23 4.92 10.53
C ILE A 47 -33.67 3.51 10.79
N ASN A 48 -34.38 2.47 10.35
CA ASN A 48 -33.92 1.09 10.52
C ASN A 48 -32.63 0.84 9.74
N GLU A 49 -32.51 1.34 8.52
CA GLU A 49 -31.27 1.24 7.74
C GLU A 49 -30.09 1.96 8.41
N LEU A 50 -30.31 3.13 9.03
CA LEU A 50 -29.28 3.80 9.84
C LEU A 50 -28.84 2.98 11.06
N ILE A 51 -29.80 2.31 11.71
CA ILE A 51 -29.51 1.39 12.84
C ILE A 51 -28.71 0.17 12.36
N GLU A 52 -29.02 -0.35 11.17
CA GLU A 52 -28.27 -1.47 10.56
C GLU A 52 -26.84 -1.05 10.22
N ILE A 53 -26.64 0.13 9.62
CA ILE A 53 -25.31 0.70 9.34
C ILE A 53 -24.51 0.85 10.64
N GLN A 54 -25.11 1.44 11.68
CA GLN A 54 -24.47 1.57 12.98
C GLN A 54 -24.08 0.21 13.57
N SER A 55 -25.00 -0.76 13.53
CA SER A 55 -24.76 -2.11 14.05
C SER A 55 -23.64 -2.83 13.31
N GLN A 56 -23.58 -2.66 12.00
CA GLN A 56 -22.51 -3.23 11.17
C GLN A 56 -21.13 -2.63 11.53
N ILE A 57 -21.06 -1.30 11.69
CA ILE A 57 -19.81 -0.63 12.10
C ILE A 57 -19.37 -1.12 13.49
N GLN A 58 -20.29 -1.19 14.44
CA GLN A 58 -19.97 -1.68 15.78
C GLN A 58 -19.48 -3.14 15.76
N LYS A 59 -20.10 -3.99 14.96
CA LYS A 59 -19.67 -5.38 14.77
C LYS A 59 -18.25 -5.41 14.20
N GLN A 60 -17.99 -4.72 13.09
CA GLN A 60 -16.67 -4.72 12.46
C GLN A 60 -15.61 -4.11 13.37
N PHE A 61 -15.91 -3.04 14.10
CA PHE A 61 -14.99 -2.48 15.08
C PHE A 61 -14.53 -3.52 16.10
N LEU A 62 -15.43 -4.31 16.66
CA LEU A 62 -15.09 -5.37 17.62
C LEU A 62 -14.19 -6.45 17.01
N GLU A 63 -14.35 -6.75 15.73
CA GLU A 63 -13.55 -7.73 15.00
C GLU A 63 -12.14 -7.21 14.70
N VAL A 64 -12.00 -5.94 14.26
CA VAL A 64 -10.71 -5.41 13.76
C VAL A 64 -9.88 -4.65 14.79
N GLN A 65 -10.47 -4.18 15.90
CA GLN A 65 -9.78 -3.31 16.87
C GLN A 65 -8.46 -3.88 17.40
N HIS A 66 -8.36 -5.21 17.51
CA HIS A 66 -7.17 -5.89 18.03
C HIS A 66 -5.96 -5.81 17.11
N SER A 67 -6.20 -5.53 15.83
CA SER A 67 -5.14 -5.36 14.82
C SER A 67 -4.58 -3.93 14.77
N VAL A 68 -5.28 -2.94 15.35
CA VAL A 68 -4.88 -1.53 15.29
C VAL A 68 -3.99 -1.19 16.47
N VAL A 69 -2.83 -0.62 16.17
CA VAL A 69 -1.78 -0.34 17.16
C VAL A 69 -1.38 1.12 17.16
N SER A 70 -0.86 1.60 18.30
CA SER A 70 -0.11 2.85 18.34
C SER A 70 1.36 2.58 18.07
N ILE A 71 2.02 3.50 17.37
CA ILE A 71 3.44 3.44 17.05
C ILE A 71 4.11 4.65 17.70
N GLU A 72 5.13 4.39 18.54
CA GLU A 72 5.96 5.43 19.13
C GLU A 72 7.33 5.47 18.42
N ALA A 73 7.68 6.63 17.93
CA ALA A 73 8.97 6.97 17.36
C ALA A 73 9.67 8.03 18.23
N GLU A 74 10.98 8.26 18.00
CA GLU A 74 11.75 9.28 18.75
C GLU A 74 11.12 10.67 18.66
N ASP A 75 10.54 11.03 17.50
CA ASP A 75 10.06 12.37 17.19
C ASP A 75 8.53 12.49 17.20
N GLY A 76 7.79 11.47 17.66
CA GLY A 76 6.33 11.54 17.67
C GLY A 76 5.64 10.19 17.82
N ALA A 77 4.34 10.21 17.59
CA ALA A 77 3.49 9.04 17.64
C ALA A 77 2.61 8.96 16.41
N GLY A 78 2.30 7.74 15.99
CA GLY A 78 1.38 7.42 14.92
C GLY A 78 0.54 6.20 15.25
N SER A 79 -0.12 5.70 14.25
CA SER A 79 -0.94 4.49 14.31
C SER A 79 -0.46 3.49 13.26
N GLY A 80 -0.91 2.25 13.37
CA GLY A 80 -0.66 1.21 12.39
C GLY A 80 -1.72 0.14 12.43
N VAL A 81 -1.72 -0.75 11.44
CA VAL A 81 -2.58 -1.92 11.42
C VAL A 81 -1.78 -3.17 11.09
N ILE A 82 -1.93 -4.21 11.89
CA ILE A 82 -1.31 -5.52 11.68
C ILE A 82 -2.08 -6.22 10.54
N VAL A 83 -1.36 -6.71 9.52
CA VAL A 83 -1.93 -7.34 8.32
C VAL A 83 -1.51 -8.78 8.11
N SER A 84 -0.75 -9.35 9.05
CA SER A 84 -0.34 -10.75 8.99
C SER A 84 -0.13 -11.33 10.39
N SER A 85 -0.31 -12.64 10.54
CA SER A 85 -0.13 -13.34 11.81
C SER A 85 1.31 -13.26 12.35
N ASP A 86 2.29 -13.10 11.48
CA ASP A 86 3.71 -12.95 11.84
C ASP A 86 4.12 -11.50 12.12
N GLY A 87 3.19 -10.53 12.03
CA GLY A 87 3.35 -9.16 12.54
C GLY A 87 3.89 -8.13 11.55
N TYR A 88 3.52 -8.21 10.27
CA TYR A 88 3.65 -7.05 9.38
C TYR A 88 2.61 -5.98 9.72
N ILE A 89 3.02 -4.71 9.70
CA ILE A 89 2.18 -3.56 10.05
C ILE A 89 2.23 -2.56 8.90
N LEU A 90 1.07 -2.19 8.37
CA LEU A 90 0.93 -1.04 7.48
C LEU A 90 0.82 0.24 8.33
N THR A 91 1.48 1.29 7.84
CA THR A 91 1.44 2.62 8.45
C THR A 91 1.76 3.70 7.39
N ALA A 92 1.87 4.96 7.78
CA ALA A 92 2.29 6.03 6.90
C ALA A 92 3.83 6.12 6.84
N ALA A 93 4.39 6.48 5.68
CA ALA A 93 5.84 6.58 5.51
C ALA A 93 6.48 7.61 6.45
N HIS A 94 5.82 8.76 6.65
CA HIS A 94 6.31 9.80 7.56
C HIS A 94 6.34 9.37 9.04
N VAL A 95 5.63 8.29 9.43
CA VAL A 95 5.67 7.72 10.78
C VAL A 95 6.91 6.87 10.98
N ILE A 96 7.33 6.09 9.96
CA ILE A 96 8.44 5.13 10.09
C ILE A 96 9.81 5.76 9.90
N GLY A 97 9.92 6.85 9.13
CA GLY A 97 11.22 7.44 8.77
C GLY A 97 12.12 6.46 7.99
N GLU A 98 13.38 6.38 8.36
CA GLU A 98 14.37 5.57 7.65
C GLU A 98 14.20 4.05 7.90
N ARG A 99 14.67 3.23 6.95
CA ARG A 99 14.72 1.77 7.09
C ARG A 99 15.62 1.33 8.24
N GLY A 100 15.24 0.27 8.93
CA GLY A 100 15.97 -0.30 10.05
C GLY A 100 15.80 0.47 11.36
N LYS A 101 15.01 1.55 11.38
CA LYS A 101 14.69 2.29 12.60
C LYS A 101 13.86 1.42 13.53
N LYS A 102 14.29 1.36 14.80
CA LYS A 102 13.54 0.65 15.85
C LYS A 102 12.42 1.54 16.37
N MET A 103 11.27 0.92 16.58
CA MET A 103 10.05 1.59 17.04
C MET A 103 9.36 0.75 18.10
N LYS A 104 8.58 1.40 18.96
CA LYS A 104 7.69 0.73 19.90
C LYS A 104 6.30 0.64 19.30
N VAL A 105 5.73 -0.55 19.36
CA VAL A 105 4.34 -0.83 18.99
C VAL A 105 3.57 -1.11 20.28
N ILE A 106 2.46 -0.41 20.48
CA ILE A 106 1.60 -0.54 21.66
C ILE A 106 0.26 -1.07 21.21
N PHE A 107 -0.09 -2.24 21.73
CA PHE A 107 -1.37 -2.89 21.48
C PHE A 107 -2.52 -2.20 22.24
N PRO A 108 -3.79 -2.43 21.85
CA PRO A 108 -4.94 -1.82 22.53
C PRO A 108 -5.04 -2.10 24.05
N ASN A 109 -4.49 -3.24 24.49
CA ASN A 109 -4.44 -3.62 25.91
C ASN A 109 -3.27 -2.98 26.68
N GLY A 110 -2.44 -2.15 26.02
CA GLY A 110 -1.28 -1.49 26.60
C GLY A 110 0.01 -2.32 26.60
N GLU A 111 -0.01 -3.55 26.14
CA GLU A 111 1.20 -4.34 25.92
C GLU A 111 2.06 -3.72 24.83
N GLN A 112 3.39 -3.81 24.98
CA GLN A 112 4.34 -3.20 24.06
C GLN A 112 5.26 -4.25 23.49
N THR A 113 5.64 -4.05 22.22
CA THR A 113 6.65 -4.86 21.54
C THR A 113 7.54 -3.99 20.66
N ASP A 114 8.70 -4.51 20.29
CA ASP A 114 9.62 -3.86 19.37
C ASP A 114 9.28 -4.18 17.91
N ALA A 115 9.37 -3.19 17.07
CA ALA A 115 9.27 -3.32 15.62
C ALA A 115 10.43 -2.63 14.91
N VAL A 116 10.65 -2.97 13.66
CA VAL A 116 11.64 -2.36 12.78
C VAL A 116 10.98 -1.89 11.49
N SER A 117 11.36 -0.69 11.02
CA SER A 117 10.91 -0.18 9.73
C SER A 117 11.57 -0.99 8.61
N LEU A 118 10.78 -1.45 7.64
CA LEU A 118 11.26 -2.20 6.48
C LEU A 118 11.49 -1.27 5.29
N GLY A 119 10.46 -0.70 4.76
CA GLY A 119 10.52 0.18 3.61
C GLY A 119 9.24 0.98 3.45
N GLY A 120 9.21 1.84 2.45
CA GLY A 120 8.04 2.65 2.17
C GLY A 120 8.27 3.65 1.04
N SER A 121 7.28 4.49 0.80
CA SER A 121 7.29 5.54 -0.19
C SER A 121 6.75 6.84 0.39
N GLU A 122 7.56 7.90 0.40
CA GLU A 122 7.10 9.25 0.77
C GLU A 122 6.13 9.84 -0.26
N LEU A 123 6.13 9.34 -1.49
CA LEU A 123 5.23 9.82 -2.55
C LEU A 123 3.78 9.48 -2.25
N SER A 124 3.52 8.21 -2.00
CA SER A 124 2.21 7.71 -1.62
C SER A 124 1.97 7.77 -0.13
N ASP A 125 3.00 8.10 0.67
CA ASP A 125 2.99 8.06 2.13
C ASP A 125 2.63 6.67 2.67
N ALA A 126 3.16 5.62 2.03
CA ALA A 126 2.98 4.22 2.42
C ALA A 126 4.21 3.71 3.16
N GLY A 127 4.04 3.05 4.29
CA GLY A 127 5.13 2.51 5.09
C GLY A 127 4.84 1.12 5.64
N LEU A 128 5.90 0.30 5.80
CA LEU A 128 5.83 -1.06 6.30
C LEU A 128 6.74 -1.24 7.51
N LEU A 129 6.19 -1.80 8.59
CA LEU A 129 6.94 -2.23 9.77
C LEU A 129 6.86 -3.74 9.95
N LYS A 130 7.81 -4.29 10.70
CA LYS A 130 7.81 -5.69 11.14
C LYS A 130 8.02 -5.77 12.65
N ILE A 131 7.11 -6.41 13.37
CA ILE A 131 7.30 -6.79 14.76
C ILE A 131 8.47 -7.80 14.82
N THR A 132 9.44 -7.56 15.72
CA THR A 132 10.66 -8.38 15.82
C THR A 132 10.49 -9.59 16.74
N GLU A 133 9.56 -9.53 17.65
CA GLU A 133 9.23 -10.63 18.56
C GLU A 133 8.40 -11.71 17.85
N GLN A 134 8.76 -12.98 18.05
CA GLN A 134 8.03 -14.11 17.49
C GLN A 134 6.69 -14.31 18.21
N GLY A 135 5.69 -14.75 17.47
CA GLY A 135 4.37 -15.07 18.00
C GLY A 135 3.27 -14.80 16.98
N GLU A 136 2.12 -15.41 17.19
CA GLU A 136 0.95 -15.16 16.38
C GLU A 136 0.23 -13.89 16.84
N ARG A 137 -0.23 -13.11 15.87
CA ARG A 137 -0.93 -11.83 16.06
C ARG A 137 -2.30 -11.89 15.40
N GLN A 138 -3.27 -11.23 16.03
CA GLN A 138 -4.52 -10.90 15.35
C GLN A 138 -4.24 -9.82 14.31
N TYR A 139 -4.79 -9.99 13.12
CA TYR A 139 -4.57 -9.09 12.00
C TYR A 139 -5.88 -8.80 11.27
N ALA A 140 -5.91 -7.70 10.51
CA ALA A 140 -7.00 -7.38 9.61
C ALA A 140 -6.61 -7.70 8.16
N GLU A 141 -7.58 -8.09 7.36
CA GLU A 141 -7.39 -8.40 5.96
C GLU A 141 -7.33 -7.12 5.12
N MET A 142 -6.46 -7.11 4.12
CA MET A 142 -6.46 -6.09 3.08
C MET A 142 -7.57 -6.38 2.08
N ALA A 143 -8.29 -5.35 1.65
CA ALA A 143 -9.26 -5.45 0.58
C ALA A 143 -8.57 -5.74 -0.76
N GLU A 144 -9.32 -6.30 -1.71
CA GLU A 144 -8.85 -6.41 -3.08
C GLU A 144 -8.64 -5.01 -3.69
N ALA A 145 -7.68 -4.90 -4.61
CA ALA A 145 -7.46 -3.65 -5.32
C ALA A 145 -8.75 -3.20 -6.04
N ARG A 146 -9.06 -1.90 -5.92
CA ARG A 146 -10.23 -1.26 -6.53
C ARG A 146 -11.59 -1.72 -6.01
N SER A 147 -11.64 -2.33 -4.83
CA SER A 147 -12.88 -2.79 -4.19
C SER A 147 -13.73 -1.68 -3.56
N SER A 148 -13.27 -0.44 -3.52
CA SER A 148 -13.97 0.70 -2.94
C SER A 148 -14.25 1.80 -3.97
N GLU A 149 -15.38 2.49 -3.83
CA GLU A 149 -15.85 3.53 -4.75
C GLU A 149 -16.24 4.82 -4.01
N VAL A 150 -16.37 5.91 -4.77
CA VAL A 150 -16.88 7.17 -4.22
C VAL A 150 -18.33 6.99 -3.81
N GLY A 151 -18.66 7.42 -2.59
CA GLY A 151 -19.96 7.22 -1.98
C GLY A 151 -20.01 6.08 -0.97
N ASP A 152 -19.05 5.16 -0.95
CA ASP A 152 -19.04 4.05 0.00
C ASP A 152 -18.91 4.52 1.44
N TRP A 153 -19.65 3.88 2.34
CA TRP A 153 -19.45 4.01 3.78
C TRP A 153 -18.11 3.38 4.19
N CYS A 154 -17.43 4.07 5.07
CA CYS A 154 -16.14 3.62 5.60
C CYS A 154 -15.98 4.09 7.05
N PHE A 155 -15.01 3.49 7.75
CA PHE A 155 -14.63 3.96 9.07
C PHE A 155 -13.12 3.93 9.25
N ALA A 156 -12.58 4.95 9.91
CA ALA A 156 -11.17 5.07 10.21
C ALA A 156 -10.93 4.82 11.70
N LEU A 157 -9.80 4.16 12.00
CA LEU A 157 -9.33 3.95 13.38
C LEU A 157 -7.94 4.58 13.55
N GLY A 158 -7.64 5.01 14.78
CA GLY A 158 -6.32 5.53 15.11
C GLY A 158 -6.18 5.93 16.56
N HIS A 159 -4.98 6.38 16.91
CA HIS A 159 -4.59 6.84 18.24
C HIS A 159 -4.21 8.33 18.18
N PRO A 160 -5.18 9.25 18.14
CA PRO A 160 -4.89 10.68 18.06
C PRO A 160 -4.04 11.11 19.25
N SER A 161 -2.97 11.87 18.98
CA SER A 161 -1.95 12.26 19.98
C SER A 161 -1.21 11.11 20.66
N GLY A 162 -1.20 9.91 20.05
CA GLY A 162 -0.53 8.72 20.56
C GLY A 162 -1.41 7.84 21.44
N PHE A 163 -0.79 6.82 22.04
CA PHE A 163 -1.48 5.87 22.94
C PHE A 163 -2.00 6.54 24.20
N ASP A 164 -3.23 6.21 24.55
CA ASP A 164 -3.88 6.67 25.79
C ASP A 164 -4.85 5.58 26.26
N MET A 165 -4.57 4.98 27.40
CA MET A 165 -5.32 3.84 27.93
C MET A 165 -6.78 4.22 28.33
N GLU A 166 -7.01 5.44 28.76
CA GLU A 166 -8.35 5.87 29.19
C GLU A 166 -9.24 6.21 28.00
N ARG A 167 -8.69 6.89 27.00
CA ARG A 167 -9.42 7.24 25.77
C ARG A 167 -9.57 6.02 24.85
N GLY A 168 -8.56 5.16 24.78
CA GLY A 168 -8.45 4.11 23.77
C GLY A 168 -8.22 4.64 22.35
N MET A 169 -8.41 3.78 21.34
CA MET A 169 -8.43 4.19 19.95
C MET A 169 -9.74 4.93 19.62
N VAL A 170 -9.69 5.76 18.60
CA VAL A 170 -10.84 6.57 18.17
C VAL A 170 -11.39 6.06 16.85
N LEU A 171 -12.69 5.76 16.83
CA LEU A 171 -13.47 5.39 15.65
C LEU A 171 -14.07 6.65 15.02
N ARG A 172 -13.92 6.77 13.71
CA ARG A 172 -14.53 7.81 12.87
C ARG A 172 -15.26 7.17 11.72
N VAL A 173 -16.50 7.53 11.53
CA VAL A 173 -17.36 7.03 10.45
C VAL A 173 -17.52 8.12 9.40
N GLY A 174 -17.50 7.72 8.14
CA GLY A 174 -17.68 8.65 7.04
C GLY A 174 -17.94 7.96 5.71
N ARG A 175 -17.75 8.73 4.65
CA ARG A 175 -17.90 8.28 3.27
C ARG A 175 -16.68 8.64 2.45
N ILE A 176 -16.40 7.85 1.41
CA ILE A 176 -15.43 8.17 0.40
C ILE A 176 -15.99 9.30 -0.46
N ILE A 177 -15.35 10.48 -0.46
CA ILE A 177 -15.79 11.66 -1.22
C ILE A 177 -15.00 11.86 -2.51
N ARG A 178 -13.79 11.28 -2.59
CA ARG A 178 -12.96 11.27 -3.81
C ARG A 178 -12.01 10.11 -3.79
N LYS A 179 -11.76 9.50 -4.94
CA LYS A 179 -10.76 8.45 -5.12
C LYS A 179 -9.89 8.75 -6.35
N LYS A 180 -8.58 8.58 -6.20
CA LYS A 180 -7.58 8.51 -7.26
C LYS A 180 -6.80 7.21 -7.07
N ALA A 181 -5.94 6.82 -8.03
CA ALA A 181 -5.21 5.55 -7.99
C ALA A 181 -4.54 5.26 -6.62
N GLU A 182 -3.88 6.25 -6.04
CA GLU A 182 -3.07 6.08 -4.81
C GLU A 182 -3.64 6.81 -3.59
N THR A 183 -4.75 7.52 -3.73
CA THR A 183 -5.29 8.38 -2.67
C THR A 183 -6.79 8.27 -2.57
N ILE A 184 -7.28 8.05 -1.36
CA ILE A 184 -8.69 8.13 -0.98
C ILE A 184 -8.88 9.39 -0.13
N GLN A 185 -9.91 10.18 -0.40
CA GLN A 185 -10.34 11.29 0.44
C GLN A 185 -11.69 10.94 1.05
N THR A 186 -11.83 11.16 2.36
CA THR A 186 -13.08 10.89 3.10
C THR A 186 -13.48 12.10 3.94
N ASP A 187 -14.70 12.08 4.47
CA ASP A 187 -15.15 12.98 5.53
C ASP A 187 -14.91 12.43 6.95
N CYS A 188 -14.19 11.31 7.10
CA CYS A 188 -13.65 10.83 8.36
C CYS A 188 -12.62 11.81 8.91
N ARG A 189 -13.00 12.64 9.89
CA ARG A 189 -12.13 13.70 10.41
C ARG A 189 -10.94 13.15 11.18
N LEU A 190 -9.77 13.19 10.55
CA LEU A 190 -8.50 12.76 11.14
C LEU A 190 -7.88 13.87 12.02
N LEU A 191 -7.03 13.43 12.95
CA LEU A 191 -6.22 14.29 13.83
C LEU A 191 -4.77 13.81 13.84
N GLY A 192 -3.84 14.64 14.34
CA GLY A 192 -2.44 14.23 14.55
C GLY A 192 -2.36 13.01 15.46
N GLY A 193 -1.57 11.99 15.05
CA GLY A 193 -1.48 10.68 15.68
C GLY A 193 -2.36 9.60 15.04
N ASP A 194 -3.39 9.96 14.27
CA ASP A 194 -4.15 8.99 13.48
C ASP A 194 -3.37 8.50 12.24
N SER A 195 -2.34 9.22 11.83
CA SER A 195 -1.45 8.87 10.71
C SER A 195 -0.97 7.43 10.83
N GLY A 196 -1.11 6.66 9.76
CA GLY A 196 -0.77 5.24 9.72
C GLY A 196 -1.88 4.29 10.19
N GLY A 197 -2.93 4.77 10.83
CA GLY A 197 -4.10 3.97 11.18
C GLY A 197 -4.91 3.56 9.96
N PRO A 198 -5.70 2.47 10.05
CA PRO A 198 -6.46 1.94 8.93
C PRO A 198 -7.72 2.74 8.62
N LEU A 199 -8.07 2.76 7.32
CA LEU A 199 -9.41 3.03 6.82
C LEU A 199 -10.03 1.70 6.40
N PHE A 200 -11.19 1.37 6.97
CA PHE A 200 -11.89 0.12 6.72
C PHE A 200 -13.15 0.31 5.88
N SER A 201 -13.47 -0.70 5.07
CA SER A 201 -14.77 -0.88 4.45
C SER A 201 -15.82 -1.33 5.48
N MET A 202 -17.08 -1.34 5.09
CA MET A 202 -18.18 -1.89 5.90
C MET A 202 -18.10 -3.40 6.12
N THR A 203 -17.18 -4.10 5.44
CA THR A 203 -16.90 -5.52 5.65
C THR A 203 -15.68 -5.77 6.55
N GLY A 204 -15.05 -4.70 7.09
CA GLY A 204 -13.89 -4.80 7.99
C GLY A 204 -12.57 -5.04 7.27
N GLN A 205 -12.52 -4.89 5.95
CA GLN A 205 -11.29 -4.99 5.19
C GLN A 205 -10.61 -3.61 5.05
N ILE A 206 -9.27 -3.60 5.07
CA ILE A 206 -8.47 -2.37 4.95
C ILE A 206 -8.53 -1.90 3.49
N ILE A 207 -9.09 -0.71 3.25
CA ILE A 207 -9.16 -0.05 1.94
C ILE A 207 -8.14 1.07 1.78
N GLY A 208 -7.55 1.52 2.90
CA GLY A 208 -6.51 2.56 2.89
C GLY A 208 -5.88 2.76 4.26
N ILE A 209 -4.87 3.63 4.31
CA ILE A 209 -4.12 3.98 5.53
C ILE A 209 -4.17 5.51 5.70
N ASN A 210 -4.53 5.98 6.89
CA ASN A 210 -4.59 7.40 7.23
C ASN A 210 -3.23 8.08 6.97
N SER A 211 -3.21 9.09 6.13
CA SER A 211 -1.99 9.75 5.70
C SER A 211 -1.91 11.18 6.24
N ARG A 212 -2.64 12.09 5.65
CA ARG A 212 -2.52 13.51 5.95
C ARG A 212 -3.87 14.22 6.02
N ILE A 213 -3.83 15.34 6.73
CA ILE A 213 -4.90 16.35 6.75
C ILE A 213 -4.36 17.63 6.15
N SER A 214 -5.23 18.49 5.62
CA SER A 214 -4.86 19.84 5.21
C SER A 214 -5.72 20.89 5.93
N GLY A 215 -5.71 22.13 5.42
CA GLY A 215 -6.32 23.26 6.13
C GLY A 215 -7.86 23.24 6.25
N SER A 216 -8.54 22.32 5.56
CA SER A 216 -10.01 22.15 5.66
C SER A 216 -10.37 20.89 6.46
N PRO A 217 -11.44 20.93 7.25
CA PRO A 217 -11.95 19.72 7.93
C PRO A 217 -12.37 18.57 6.99
N GLU A 218 -12.59 18.89 5.70
CA GLU A 218 -12.94 17.92 4.66
C GLU A 218 -11.69 17.30 3.99
N ASP A 219 -10.52 17.82 4.29
CA ASP A 219 -9.26 17.36 3.69
C ASP A 219 -8.62 16.24 4.52
N ASN A 220 -9.27 15.09 4.53
CA ASN A 220 -8.77 13.87 5.18
C ASN A 220 -8.36 12.89 4.09
N PHE A 221 -7.05 12.66 3.97
CA PHE A 221 -6.47 11.84 2.92
C PHE A 221 -5.91 10.54 3.48
N HIS A 222 -6.14 9.48 2.72
CA HIS A 222 -5.67 8.14 3.02
C HIS A 222 -4.88 7.63 1.81
N THR A 223 -3.77 6.95 2.06
CA THR A 223 -3.07 6.17 1.05
C THR A 223 -3.91 4.95 0.73
N SER A 224 -4.23 4.76 -0.54
CA SER A 224 -5.03 3.63 -0.99
C SER A 224 -4.33 2.29 -0.74
N ILE A 225 -5.07 1.23 -0.47
CA ILE A 225 -4.51 -0.11 -0.26
C ILE A 225 -3.79 -0.63 -1.51
N GLU A 226 -4.17 -0.16 -2.70
CA GLU A 226 -3.50 -0.48 -3.96
C GLU A 226 -2.01 -0.13 -3.93
N SER A 227 -1.62 0.99 -3.29
CA SER A 227 -0.21 1.39 -3.14
C SER A 227 0.60 0.37 -2.36
N PHE A 228 0.00 -0.27 -1.34
CA PHE A 228 0.66 -1.32 -0.56
C PHE A 228 0.72 -2.63 -1.31
N ILE A 229 -0.37 -3.06 -1.96
CA ILE A 229 -0.43 -4.30 -2.72
C ILE A 229 0.59 -4.29 -3.88
N SER A 230 0.59 -3.19 -4.65
CA SER A 230 1.46 -3.06 -5.82
C SER A 230 2.95 -2.97 -5.47
N ASN A 231 3.28 -2.45 -4.29
CA ASN A 231 4.67 -2.22 -3.87
C ASN A 231 5.13 -3.15 -2.74
N TRP A 232 4.38 -4.19 -2.41
CA TRP A 232 4.64 -5.07 -1.27
C TRP A 232 6.06 -5.65 -1.26
N GLU A 233 6.45 -6.34 -2.34
CA GLU A 233 7.79 -6.92 -2.49
C GLU A 233 8.89 -5.87 -2.43
N TYR A 234 8.61 -4.70 -2.98
CA TYR A 234 9.52 -3.55 -2.93
C TYR A 234 9.74 -3.09 -1.49
N PHE A 235 8.67 -2.88 -0.69
CA PHE A 235 8.78 -2.47 0.71
C PHE A 235 9.50 -3.50 1.59
N LEU A 236 9.44 -4.78 1.24
CA LEU A 236 10.16 -5.83 1.95
C LEU A 236 11.69 -5.75 1.76
N HIS A 237 12.15 -5.32 0.59
CA HIS A 237 13.56 -5.45 0.18
C HIS A 237 14.29 -4.14 -0.07
N GLU A 238 13.57 -3.05 -0.25
CA GLU A 238 14.16 -1.77 -0.64
C GLU A 238 14.18 -0.77 0.53
N GLU A 239 15.03 0.27 0.38
CA GLU A 239 15.09 1.38 1.32
C GLU A 239 13.89 2.32 1.15
N LEU A 240 13.61 3.14 2.18
CA LEU A 240 12.58 4.17 2.09
C LEU A 240 12.93 5.16 0.97
N HIS A 241 12.01 5.29 -0.01
CA HIS A 241 12.14 6.33 -1.04
C HIS A 241 11.70 7.68 -0.48
N THR A 242 12.67 8.54 -0.25
CA THR A 242 12.43 9.92 0.14
C THR A 242 12.25 10.81 -1.09
N LEU A 243 11.51 11.90 -0.96
CA LEU A 243 11.46 12.94 -1.98
C LEU A 243 12.87 13.44 -2.34
N GLY A 244 13.77 13.49 -1.35
CA GLY A 244 15.18 13.86 -1.55
C GLY A 244 15.94 12.86 -2.43
N SER A 245 15.73 11.56 -2.27
CA SER A 245 16.35 10.54 -3.13
C SER A 245 15.84 10.61 -4.57
N MET A 246 14.57 10.99 -4.76
CA MET A 246 13.99 11.19 -6.09
C MET A 246 14.58 12.38 -6.85
N TYR A 247 14.97 13.46 -6.17
CA TYR A 247 15.62 14.61 -6.82
C TYR A 247 17.10 14.37 -7.13
N GLY A 248 17.74 13.43 -6.43
CA GLY A 248 19.14 13.07 -6.63
C GLY A 248 19.38 11.83 -7.49
N GLY A 249 18.36 11.00 -7.69
CA GLY A 249 18.45 9.74 -8.40
C GLY A 249 18.36 9.85 -9.93
N GLY A 250 18.23 8.69 -10.58
CA GLY A 250 18.07 8.58 -12.01
C GLY A 250 16.81 9.30 -12.50
N PHE A 251 16.85 9.75 -13.76
CA PHE A 251 15.77 10.47 -14.41
C PHE A 251 15.54 9.93 -15.81
N LEU A 252 14.30 9.68 -16.20
CA LEU A 252 13.91 9.16 -17.50
C LEU A 252 13.36 10.24 -18.45
N GLY A 253 12.48 11.11 -17.94
CA GLY A 253 11.91 12.24 -18.68
C GLY A 253 10.61 11.92 -19.42
N VAL A 254 9.69 11.22 -18.77
CA VAL A 254 8.35 10.92 -19.32
C VAL A 254 7.25 11.32 -18.35
N LEU A 255 6.09 11.70 -18.88
CA LEU A 255 4.80 11.67 -18.18
C LEU A 255 3.99 10.49 -18.70
N CYS A 256 3.33 9.79 -17.81
CA CYS A 256 2.52 8.63 -18.20
C CYS A 256 1.18 8.62 -17.44
N GLU A 257 0.23 7.86 -17.96
CA GLU A 257 -1.03 7.50 -17.32
C GLU A 257 -1.12 5.97 -17.21
N GLU A 258 -1.81 5.49 -16.17
CA GLU A 258 -2.03 4.06 -15.99
C GLU A 258 -3.02 3.51 -17.02
N SER A 259 -2.73 2.33 -17.55
CA SER A 259 -3.56 1.64 -18.52
C SER A 259 -3.66 0.15 -18.19
N ALA A 260 -4.58 -0.56 -18.81
CA ALA A 260 -4.75 -2.00 -18.61
C ALA A 260 -3.51 -2.85 -19.01
N LYS A 261 -2.61 -2.30 -19.82
CA LYS A 261 -1.42 -3.00 -20.33
C LYS A 261 -0.10 -2.48 -19.70
N GLY A 262 -0.14 -1.48 -18.82
CA GLY A 262 1.03 -0.82 -18.25
C GLY A 262 0.90 0.70 -18.23
N LEU A 263 2.01 1.44 -18.32
CA LEU A 263 2.03 2.89 -18.23
C LEU A 263 2.09 3.52 -19.63
N LYS A 264 1.01 4.13 -20.07
CA LYS A 264 0.94 4.80 -21.38
C LYS A 264 1.61 6.18 -21.30
N ILE A 265 2.55 6.43 -22.19
CA ILE A 265 3.25 7.72 -22.29
C ILE A 265 2.31 8.77 -22.88
N ILE A 266 2.13 9.87 -22.18
CA ILE A 266 1.34 11.04 -22.58
C ILE A 266 2.20 12.24 -22.93
N GLU A 267 3.46 12.27 -22.43
CA GLU A 267 4.43 13.31 -22.75
C GLU A 267 5.85 12.75 -22.67
N VAL A 268 6.74 13.16 -23.56
CA VAL A 268 8.18 12.95 -23.48
C VAL A 268 8.83 14.32 -23.40
N VAL A 269 9.60 14.53 -22.34
CA VAL A 269 10.25 15.83 -22.08
C VAL A 269 11.47 15.97 -23.01
N ASP A 270 11.66 17.15 -23.58
CA ASP A 270 12.80 17.45 -24.46
C ASP A 270 14.14 17.31 -23.72
N ASP A 271 15.18 16.93 -24.47
CA ASP A 271 16.54 16.76 -23.95
C ASP A 271 16.67 15.75 -22.79
N THR A 272 15.89 14.65 -22.83
CA THR A 272 15.88 13.63 -21.79
C THR A 272 16.29 12.25 -22.31
N PRO A 273 16.70 11.33 -21.41
CA PRO A 273 17.02 9.96 -21.76
C PRO A 273 15.94 9.21 -22.53
N ALA A 274 14.67 9.45 -22.22
CA ALA A 274 13.56 8.84 -22.92
C ALA A 274 13.49 9.30 -24.39
N MET A 275 13.67 10.61 -24.62
CA MET A 275 13.71 11.18 -25.96
C MET A 275 14.91 10.64 -26.77
N GLU A 276 16.11 10.63 -26.17
CA GLU A 276 17.32 10.08 -26.79
C GLU A 276 17.18 8.60 -27.14
N ALA A 277 16.46 7.84 -26.34
CA ALA A 277 16.17 6.42 -26.56
C ALA A 277 15.03 6.17 -27.58
N GLY A 278 14.37 7.24 -28.04
CA GLY A 278 13.30 7.14 -29.03
C GLY A 278 11.96 6.67 -28.48
N ILE A 279 11.73 6.82 -27.15
CA ILE A 279 10.41 6.66 -26.55
C ILE A 279 9.46 7.74 -27.12
N GLN A 280 8.22 7.37 -27.39
CA GLN A 280 7.24 8.25 -28.04
C GLN A 280 5.93 8.32 -27.25
N ILE A 281 5.20 9.41 -27.45
CA ILE A 281 3.83 9.53 -26.95
C ILE A 281 2.98 8.39 -27.53
N GLY A 282 2.22 7.71 -26.68
CA GLY A 282 1.42 6.55 -27.04
C GLY A 282 2.10 5.20 -26.78
N ASP A 283 3.41 5.14 -26.53
CA ASP A 283 4.07 3.93 -26.06
C ASP A 283 3.50 3.51 -24.70
N ILE A 284 3.44 2.21 -24.45
CA ILE A 284 2.99 1.66 -23.16
C ILE A 284 4.18 0.94 -22.53
N LEU A 285 4.77 1.52 -21.47
CA LEU A 285 5.84 0.89 -20.72
C LEU A 285 5.27 -0.30 -19.95
N THR A 286 5.84 -1.47 -20.12
CA THR A 286 5.38 -2.72 -19.49
C THR A 286 6.31 -3.20 -18.38
N GLN A 287 7.64 -3.05 -18.58
CA GLN A 287 8.65 -3.47 -17.60
C GLN A 287 9.85 -2.53 -17.58
N ILE A 288 10.54 -2.51 -16.44
CA ILE A 288 11.89 -1.97 -16.27
C ILE A 288 12.76 -3.01 -15.56
N ASP A 289 13.89 -3.38 -16.18
CA ASP A 289 14.80 -4.44 -15.71
C ASP A 289 14.08 -5.75 -15.33
N GLY A 290 13.02 -6.11 -16.10
CA GLY A 290 12.21 -7.30 -15.86
C GLY A 290 11.12 -7.14 -14.80
N VAL A 291 11.00 -5.97 -14.16
CA VAL A 291 9.95 -5.67 -13.16
C VAL A 291 8.74 -5.05 -13.87
N ASN A 292 7.57 -5.64 -13.70
CA ASN A 292 6.32 -5.13 -14.30
C ASN A 292 5.98 -3.72 -13.80
N LEU A 293 5.52 -2.86 -14.72
CA LEU A 293 5.10 -1.49 -14.46
C LEU A 293 3.58 -1.38 -14.50
N ASP A 294 2.97 -1.31 -13.34
CA ASP A 294 1.52 -1.20 -13.13
C ASP A 294 1.10 0.17 -12.59
N THR A 295 1.99 0.88 -11.87
CA THR A 295 1.73 2.22 -11.32
C THR A 295 2.83 3.21 -11.68
N LYS A 296 2.48 4.51 -11.78
CA LYS A 296 3.45 5.61 -11.99
C LYS A 296 4.45 5.70 -10.86
N GLU A 297 4.00 5.43 -9.63
CA GLU A 297 4.84 5.42 -8.44
C GLU A 297 5.95 4.39 -8.61
N LYS A 298 5.62 3.16 -9.00
CA LYS A 298 6.59 2.08 -9.21
C LYS A 298 7.65 2.44 -10.25
N LEU A 299 7.24 3.04 -11.39
CA LEU A 299 8.19 3.56 -12.37
C LEU A 299 9.11 4.62 -11.74
N THR A 300 8.52 5.57 -11.01
CA THR A 300 9.27 6.66 -10.39
C THR A 300 10.28 6.13 -9.37
N ILE A 301 9.88 5.19 -8.54
CA ILE A 301 10.72 4.51 -7.56
C ILE A 301 11.88 3.78 -8.25
N LEU A 302 11.58 2.90 -9.21
CA LEU A 302 12.59 2.09 -9.91
C LEU A 302 13.61 2.94 -10.68
N VAL A 303 13.20 4.08 -11.20
CA VAL A 303 14.09 5.02 -11.89
C VAL A 303 14.90 5.84 -10.89
N SER A 304 14.27 6.40 -9.86
CA SER A 304 14.94 7.32 -8.91
C SER A 304 15.84 6.61 -7.90
N SER A 305 15.62 5.31 -7.64
CA SER A 305 16.50 4.49 -6.80
C SER A 305 17.88 4.23 -7.42
N LYS A 306 18.02 4.41 -8.73
CA LYS A 306 19.28 4.19 -9.44
C LYS A 306 20.07 5.47 -9.54
N GLU A 307 21.40 5.36 -9.55
CA GLU A 307 22.27 6.51 -9.77
C GLU A 307 22.13 7.06 -11.20
N PRO A 308 22.19 8.39 -11.39
CA PRO A 308 22.30 8.98 -12.73
C PRO A 308 23.49 8.38 -13.50
N GLY A 309 23.26 8.03 -14.76
CA GLY A 309 24.23 7.34 -15.60
C GLY A 309 24.09 5.81 -15.61
N THR A 310 23.28 5.23 -14.70
CA THR A 310 22.96 3.81 -14.72
C THR A 310 22.16 3.46 -15.98
N HIS A 311 22.43 2.29 -16.56
CA HIS A 311 21.64 1.77 -17.67
C HIS A 311 20.55 0.87 -17.16
N VAL A 312 19.32 1.09 -17.66
CA VAL A 312 18.15 0.25 -17.42
C VAL A 312 17.64 -0.33 -18.74
N VAL A 313 16.99 -1.46 -18.69
CA VAL A 313 16.27 -2.04 -19.82
C VAL A 313 14.79 -1.75 -19.62
N ILE A 314 14.18 -1.05 -20.58
CA ILE A 314 12.74 -0.75 -20.56
C ILE A 314 12.07 -1.51 -21.70
N ASP A 315 11.09 -2.33 -21.35
CA ASP A 315 10.23 -3.01 -22.29
C ASP A 315 8.92 -2.23 -22.44
N TYR A 316 8.49 -2.05 -23.69
CA TYR A 316 7.30 -1.27 -24.00
C TYR A 316 6.59 -1.78 -25.26
N LEU A 317 5.31 -1.46 -25.36
CA LEU A 317 4.50 -1.72 -26.56
C LEU A 317 4.38 -0.44 -27.37
N ARG A 318 4.65 -0.55 -28.69
CA ARG A 318 4.35 0.46 -29.69
C ARG A 318 3.51 -0.18 -30.79
N GLU A 319 2.30 0.29 -31.00
CA GLU A 319 1.36 -0.32 -31.97
C GLU A 319 1.22 -1.85 -31.76
N ASP A 320 1.09 -2.27 -30.49
CA ASP A 320 1.02 -3.66 -30.02
C ASP A 320 2.26 -4.53 -30.32
N LYS A 321 3.37 -3.95 -30.74
CA LYS A 321 4.66 -4.64 -30.90
C LYS A 321 5.52 -4.44 -29.68
N GLU A 322 6.06 -5.53 -29.15
CA GLU A 322 7.02 -5.49 -28.03
C GLU A 322 8.38 -4.96 -28.51
N ILE A 323 8.89 -3.98 -27.80
CA ILE A 323 10.19 -3.36 -28.03
C ILE A 323 10.93 -3.28 -26.71
N SER A 324 12.23 -3.58 -26.72
CA SER A 324 13.11 -3.44 -25.57
C SER A 324 14.18 -2.39 -25.89
N ALA A 325 14.34 -1.41 -25.00
CA ALA A 325 15.34 -0.36 -25.15
C ALA A 325 16.26 -0.29 -23.93
N ARG A 326 17.57 -0.20 -24.16
CA ARG A 326 18.53 0.04 -23.09
C ARG A 326 18.78 1.55 -22.97
N ILE A 327 18.39 2.13 -21.86
CA ILE A 327 18.37 3.58 -21.63
C ILE A 327 19.35 3.93 -20.51
N LYS A 328 20.19 4.93 -20.73
CA LYS A 328 21.05 5.49 -19.71
C LYS A 328 20.30 6.59 -18.98
N LEU A 329 20.03 6.40 -17.69
CA LEU A 329 19.31 7.38 -16.87
C LEU A 329 20.09 8.70 -16.74
N GLY A 330 19.37 9.80 -16.90
CA GLY A 330 19.89 11.15 -16.69
C GLY A 330 19.86 11.57 -15.23
N LYS A 331 20.24 12.81 -14.97
CA LYS A 331 20.04 13.49 -13.69
C LYS A 331 18.93 14.52 -13.85
N ARG A 332 17.96 14.53 -12.95
CA ARG A 332 16.92 15.57 -12.96
C ARG A 332 17.57 16.93 -12.71
N ALA A 333 17.32 17.90 -13.58
CA ALA A 333 17.78 19.26 -13.35
C ALA A 333 17.08 19.81 -12.10
N SER A 334 17.85 20.32 -11.13
CA SER A 334 17.29 21.03 -9.99
C SER A 334 16.48 22.23 -10.50
N VAL A 335 15.20 22.28 -10.17
CA VAL A 335 14.39 23.47 -10.40
C VAL A 335 15.03 24.59 -9.58
N LYS A 336 15.49 25.64 -10.28
CA LYS A 336 16.03 26.85 -9.64
C LYS A 336 14.90 27.71 -9.11
#